data_e60ac25f5fe318ade8d96e9c272fa23a
#
_entry.id   e60ac25f5fe318ade8d96e9c272fa23a
#
_cell.length_a   1.000
_cell.length_b   1.000
_cell.length_c   1.000
_cell.angle_alpha   90.00
_cell.angle_beta   90.00
_cell.angle_gamma   90.00
#
_symmetry.space_group_name_H-M   'P 1'
#
loop_
_entity.id
_entity.type
_entity.pdbx_description
1 polymer ?
#
loop_
_entity_poly.entity_id
_entity_poly.type
_entity_poly.pdbx_seq_one_letter_code
_entity_poly.pdbx_strand_id
1 'polypeptide(L)'
;MKRILKLLTIVIATLTFIVTSSNVPFVKNVHAADRVYSVPVELWHAENSGRLSMGNNALATHATVNVHDNNTSTISVQFTPMDFSNMHGHLLSLSIYSSPLFSGSLTAASVTSSYNDTNLNGGTSTYPRTLSFNFGEAKPNKVGVRIAV
;
A
#
# COMPACT_ATOMS: atom_id res chain seq x y z
N MET A 1 1.37 -17.64 69.03
CA MET A 1 2.46 -16.89 68.36
C MET A 1 3.14 -17.66 67.21
N LYS A 2 3.55 -18.93 67.36
CA LYS A 2 4.27 -19.66 66.26
C LYS A 2 3.46 -19.87 64.97
N ARG A 3 2.11 -20.00 65.04
CA ARG A 3 1.24 -20.16 63.84
C ARG A 3 1.03 -18.87 63.05
N ILE A 4 0.98 -17.71 63.77
CA ILE A 4 0.82 -16.41 63.14
C ILE A 4 2.09 -16.03 62.42
N LEU A 5 3.27 -16.34 62.98
CA LEU A 5 4.55 -16.08 62.37
C LEU A 5 4.75 -16.87 61.07
N LYS A 6 4.28 -18.14 60.99
CA LYS A 6 4.30 -18.96 59.77
C LYS A 6 3.41 -18.40 58.67
N LEU A 7 2.20 -17.94 59.03
CA LEU A 7 1.29 -17.30 58.08
C LEU A 7 1.84 -15.99 57.55
N LEU A 8 2.49 -15.18 58.38
CA LEU A 8 3.10 -13.92 57.95
C LEU A 8 4.30 -14.17 57.02
N THR A 9 5.09 -15.22 57.25
CA THR A 9 6.18 -15.60 56.36
C THR A 9 5.69 -16.05 54.98
N ILE A 10 4.59 -16.77 54.89
CA ILE A 10 3.99 -17.21 53.63
C ILE A 10 3.43 -16.01 52.86
N VAL A 11 2.79 -15.06 53.52
CA VAL A 11 2.25 -13.84 52.88
C VAL A 11 3.39 -12.94 52.37
N ILE A 12 4.47 -12.81 53.07
CA ILE A 12 5.66 -12.04 52.62
C ILE A 12 6.35 -12.76 51.43
N ALA A 13 6.46 -14.09 51.43
CA ALA A 13 7.03 -14.84 50.35
C ALA A 13 6.19 -14.76 49.07
N THR A 14 4.87 -14.79 49.20
CA THR A 14 3.97 -14.59 48.03
C THR A 14 4.01 -13.17 47.49
N LEU A 15 4.11 -12.17 48.37
CA LEU A 15 4.21 -10.77 47.96
C LEU A 15 5.52 -10.45 47.24
N THR A 16 6.65 -11.04 47.73
CA THR A 16 7.96 -10.91 47.06
C THR A 16 7.96 -11.62 45.69
N PHE A 17 7.22 -12.72 45.50
CA PHE A 17 7.13 -13.38 44.21
C PHE A 17 6.34 -12.55 43.20
N ILE A 18 5.33 -11.81 43.64
CA ILE A 18 4.55 -10.92 42.76
C ILE A 18 5.36 -9.69 42.33
N VAL A 19 6.23 -9.16 43.20
CA VAL A 19 7.08 -7.99 42.87
C VAL A 19 8.26 -8.36 41.96
N THR A 20 8.78 -9.60 42.07
CA THR A 20 9.88 -10.05 41.21
C THR A 20 9.41 -10.50 39.81
N SER A 21 8.13 -10.82 39.65
CA SER A 21 7.56 -11.15 38.32
C SER A 21 7.16 -9.91 37.50
N SER A 22 7.23 -8.71 38.05
CA SER A 22 6.98 -7.46 37.32
C SER A 22 8.15 -7.00 36.43
N ASN A 23 9.28 -7.72 36.42
CA ASN A 23 10.28 -7.63 35.36
C ASN A 23 9.90 -8.56 34.19
N VAL A 24 8.65 -8.50 33.73
CA VAL A 24 8.32 -8.93 32.39
C VAL A 24 9.17 -8.01 31.48
N PRO A 25 10.15 -8.54 30.73
CA PRO A 25 10.83 -7.69 29.78
C PRO A 25 9.73 -7.05 28.94
N PHE A 26 9.72 -5.73 28.90
CA PHE A 26 8.87 -5.01 27.94
C PHE A 26 9.00 -5.75 26.63
N VAL A 27 7.95 -6.43 26.23
CA VAL A 27 7.90 -7.04 24.91
C VAL A 27 8.10 -5.86 23.98
N LYS A 28 9.31 -5.73 23.50
CA LYS A 28 9.66 -4.79 22.45
C LYS A 28 8.56 -4.99 21.42
N ASN A 29 7.76 -3.95 21.16
CA ASN A 29 6.66 -4.04 20.21
C ASN A 29 7.14 -4.89 19.06
N VAL A 30 6.60 -6.09 18.94
CA VAL A 30 6.78 -6.91 17.77
C VAL A 30 6.01 -6.13 16.71
N HIS A 31 6.72 -5.31 15.94
CA HIS A 31 6.14 -4.67 14.78
C HIS A 31 5.55 -5.80 13.95
N ALA A 32 4.25 -5.78 13.78
CA ALA A 32 3.63 -6.74 12.89
C ALA A 32 4.30 -6.54 11.53
N ALA A 33 4.83 -7.61 10.96
CA ALA A 33 5.48 -7.53 9.66
C ALA A 33 4.52 -6.90 8.64
N ASP A 34 5.02 -6.05 7.76
CA ASP A 34 4.27 -5.48 6.64
C ASP A 34 3.40 -6.58 5.99
N ARG A 35 2.13 -6.28 5.77
CA ARG A 35 1.19 -7.23 5.18
C ARG A 35 0.98 -6.91 3.72
N VAL A 36 1.28 -7.87 2.87
CA VAL A 36 1.15 -7.74 1.42
C VAL A 36 -0.15 -8.40 0.96
N TYR A 37 -0.95 -7.65 0.22
CA TYR A 37 -2.21 -8.10 -0.37
C TYR A 37 -2.19 -7.94 -1.88
N SER A 38 -2.82 -8.88 -2.58
CA SER A 38 -3.19 -8.73 -3.99
C SER A 38 -4.66 -8.32 -4.04
N VAL A 39 -4.94 -7.16 -4.62
CA VAL A 39 -6.28 -6.54 -4.61
C VAL A 39 -6.73 -6.31 -6.04
N PRO A 40 -7.93 -6.74 -6.45
CA PRO A 40 -8.46 -6.40 -7.76
C PRO A 40 -8.62 -4.89 -7.90
N VAL A 41 -8.24 -4.36 -9.07
CA VAL A 41 -8.27 -2.94 -9.37
C VAL A 41 -8.88 -2.67 -10.73
N GLU A 42 -9.56 -1.55 -10.85
CA GLU A 42 -10.16 -1.06 -12.08
C GLU A 42 -9.93 0.43 -12.21
N LEU A 43 -9.82 0.89 -13.44
CA LEU A 43 -9.67 2.30 -13.76
C LEU A 43 -10.99 2.84 -14.33
N TRP A 44 -11.63 3.72 -13.56
CA TRP A 44 -12.91 4.31 -13.91
C TRP A 44 -12.73 5.71 -14.50
N HIS A 45 -13.67 6.11 -15.36
CA HIS A 45 -13.70 7.47 -15.91
C HIS A 45 -14.07 8.47 -14.81
N ALA A 46 -13.33 9.59 -14.70
CA ALA A 46 -13.51 10.56 -13.64
C ALA A 46 -14.89 11.25 -13.67
N GLU A 47 -15.39 11.58 -14.87
CA GLU A 47 -16.64 12.30 -15.08
C GLU A 47 -17.85 11.39 -15.24
N ASN A 48 -17.64 10.12 -15.53
CA ASN A 48 -18.69 9.13 -15.74
C ASN A 48 -18.39 7.86 -14.95
N SER A 49 -18.89 7.82 -13.73
CA SER A 49 -18.65 6.72 -12.78
C SER A 49 -19.28 5.36 -13.18
N GLY A 50 -20.09 5.34 -14.23
CA GLY A 50 -20.66 4.11 -14.78
C GLY A 50 -19.83 3.50 -15.91
N ARG A 51 -18.68 4.08 -16.25
CA ARG A 51 -17.85 3.67 -17.39
C ARG A 51 -16.40 3.46 -17.00
N LEU A 52 -15.84 2.32 -17.40
CA LEU A 52 -14.40 2.09 -17.28
C LEU A 52 -13.64 3.07 -18.19
N SER A 53 -12.48 3.51 -17.72
CA SER A 53 -11.54 4.30 -18.52
C SER A 53 -10.98 3.44 -19.66
N MET A 54 -10.66 4.05 -20.80
CA MET A 54 -9.95 3.36 -21.88
C MET A 54 -8.61 2.76 -21.41
N GLY A 55 -7.91 3.45 -20.48
CA GLY A 55 -6.68 2.94 -19.89
C GLY A 55 -6.83 1.70 -19.01
N ASN A 56 -8.07 1.29 -18.68
CA ASN A 56 -8.32 0.07 -17.90
C ASN A 56 -7.79 -1.19 -18.60
N ASN A 57 -7.78 -1.22 -19.92
CA ASN A 57 -7.26 -2.36 -20.69
C ASN A 57 -5.73 -2.50 -20.58
N ALA A 58 -5.02 -1.42 -20.27
CA ALA A 58 -3.58 -1.43 -20.01
C ALA A 58 -3.25 -1.76 -18.55
N LEU A 59 -4.19 -1.57 -17.63
CA LEU A 59 -4.01 -1.84 -16.21
C LEU A 59 -4.08 -3.34 -15.93
N ALA A 60 -3.11 -3.89 -15.17
CA ALA A 60 -3.22 -5.24 -14.64
C ALA A 60 -4.43 -5.37 -13.71
N THR A 61 -5.09 -6.51 -13.72
CA THR A 61 -6.33 -6.76 -12.95
C THR A 61 -6.16 -6.68 -11.45
N HIS A 62 -4.93 -6.75 -10.95
CA HIS A 62 -4.62 -6.69 -9.51
C HIS A 62 -3.48 -5.73 -9.23
N ALA A 63 -3.61 -4.99 -8.15
CA ALA A 63 -2.54 -4.22 -7.53
C ALA A 63 -1.96 -4.98 -6.35
N THR A 64 -0.69 -4.70 -6.04
CA THR A 64 -0.08 -5.11 -4.78
C THR A 64 -0.21 -3.99 -3.76
N VAL A 65 -0.78 -4.28 -2.60
CA VAL A 65 -0.93 -3.34 -1.49
C VAL A 65 -0.11 -3.85 -0.32
N ASN A 66 0.93 -3.11 0.05
CA ASN A 66 1.72 -3.34 1.25
C ASN A 66 1.23 -2.42 2.37
N VAL A 67 0.64 -3.00 3.41
CA VAL A 67 0.12 -2.27 4.58
C VAL A 67 1.19 -2.25 5.66
N HIS A 68 1.56 -1.04 6.07
CA HIS A 68 2.58 -0.78 7.09
C HIS A 68 1.98 -0.70 8.49
N ASP A 69 2.81 -0.88 9.51
CA ASP A 69 2.40 -0.85 10.92
C ASP A 69 1.80 0.49 11.36
N ASN A 70 2.17 1.58 10.70
CA ASN A 70 1.64 2.92 10.96
C ASN A 70 0.28 3.20 10.31
N ASN A 71 -0.41 2.17 9.84
CA ASN A 71 -1.70 2.25 9.15
C ASN A 71 -1.67 3.04 7.82
N THR A 72 -0.50 3.13 7.18
CA THR A 72 -0.35 3.61 5.80
C THR A 72 -0.20 2.44 4.85
N SER A 73 -0.21 2.69 3.55
CA SER A 73 0.05 1.66 2.54
C SER A 73 0.94 2.16 1.41
N THR A 74 1.69 1.22 0.82
CA THR A 74 2.32 1.38 -0.48
C THR A 74 1.53 0.56 -1.49
N ILE A 75 1.03 1.21 -2.53
CA ILE A 75 0.26 0.58 -3.59
C ILE A 75 1.11 0.52 -4.85
N SER A 76 1.21 -0.67 -5.45
CA SER A 76 1.93 -0.88 -6.70
C SER A 76 0.97 -1.39 -7.76
N VAL A 77 0.93 -0.70 -8.90
CA VAL A 77 0.10 -1.02 -10.06
C VAL A 77 0.98 -1.31 -11.26
N GLN A 78 0.53 -2.20 -12.13
CA GLN A 78 1.24 -2.55 -13.36
C GLN A 78 0.44 -2.16 -14.59
N PHE A 79 1.16 -1.67 -15.58
CA PHE A 79 0.61 -1.34 -16.90
C PHE A 79 1.36 -2.09 -17.99
N THR A 80 0.64 -2.40 -19.06
CA THR A 80 1.15 -2.97 -20.31
C THR A 80 0.85 -2.03 -21.46
N PRO A 81 1.55 -2.15 -22.61
CA PRO A 81 1.13 -1.47 -23.83
C PRO A 81 -0.35 -1.77 -24.14
N MET A 82 -1.01 -0.83 -24.76
CA MET A 82 -2.41 -0.96 -25.15
C MET A 82 -2.57 -0.64 -26.63
N ASP A 83 -3.18 -1.57 -27.35
CA ASP A 83 -3.60 -1.35 -28.73
C ASP A 83 -5.07 -0.93 -28.77
N PHE A 84 -5.33 0.21 -29.39
CA PHE A 84 -6.69 0.71 -29.57
C PHE A 84 -6.83 1.33 -30.97
N SER A 85 -7.74 0.79 -31.78
CA SER A 85 -8.06 1.34 -33.10
C SER A 85 -6.84 1.64 -34.00
N ASN A 86 -5.89 0.72 -34.10
CA ASN A 86 -4.61 0.84 -34.81
C ASN A 86 -3.60 1.84 -34.17
N MET A 87 -3.85 2.31 -32.97
CA MET A 87 -2.90 3.08 -32.19
C MET A 87 -2.28 2.21 -31.13
N HIS A 88 -0.94 2.27 -31.02
CA HIS A 88 -0.19 1.61 -29.97
C HIS A 88 0.19 2.65 -28.91
N GLY A 89 -0.30 2.48 -27.69
CA GLY A 89 -0.16 3.46 -26.63
C GLY A 89 0.62 2.90 -25.43
N HIS A 90 1.35 3.78 -24.77
CA HIS A 90 2.12 3.48 -23.57
C HIS A 90 1.78 4.44 -22.45
N LEU A 91 1.81 3.95 -21.21
CA LEU A 91 1.77 4.84 -20.05
C LEU A 91 3.06 5.67 -20.01
N LEU A 92 2.94 6.98 -19.86
CA LEU A 92 4.08 7.88 -19.65
C LEU A 92 4.24 8.21 -18.17
N SER A 93 3.16 8.50 -17.47
CA SER A 93 3.18 8.81 -16.05
C SER A 93 1.86 8.54 -15.36
N LEU A 94 1.94 8.34 -14.04
CA LEU A 94 0.82 8.24 -13.12
C LEU A 94 1.04 9.24 -11.99
N SER A 95 0.04 10.03 -11.67
CA SER A 95 0.03 10.92 -10.50
C SER A 95 -1.22 10.69 -9.68
N ILE A 96 -1.11 10.86 -8.37
CA ILE A 96 -2.15 10.59 -7.40
C ILE A 96 -2.64 11.92 -6.83
N TYR A 97 -3.95 12.13 -6.80
CA TYR A 97 -4.56 13.25 -6.08
C TYR A 97 -4.54 13.00 -4.57
N SER A 98 -4.33 14.04 -3.79
CA SER A 98 -4.41 13.95 -2.32
C SER A 98 -5.84 13.70 -1.81
N SER A 99 -6.84 13.83 -2.69
CA SER A 99 -8.25 13.50 -2.42
C SER A 99 -8.81 12.55 -3.47
N PRO A 100 -9.62 11.55 -3.08
CA PRO A 100 -10.27 10.63 -4.04
C PRO A 100 -11.29 11.31 -4.96
N LEU A 101 -11.65 12.57 -4.69
CA LEU A 101 -12.57 13.39 -5.50
C LEU A 101 -11.85 14.19 -6.61
N PHE A 102 -10.67 13.78 -7.03
CA PHE A 102 -9.86 14.44 -8.07
C PHE A 102 -9.54 15.91 -7.75
N SER A 103 -9.34 16.21 -6.48
CA SER A 103 -8.99 17.53 -5.98
C SER A 103 -7.73 17.50 -5.10
N GLY A 104 -7.15 18.67 -4.85
CA GLY A 104 -5.94 18.79 -4.05
C GLY A 104 -4.65 18.69 -4.87
N SER A 105 -3.54 18.42 -4.19
CA SER A 105 -2.22 18.31 -4.80
C SER A 105 -2.07 16.99 -5.55
N LEU A 106 -1.28 17.02 -6.62
CA LEU A 106 -0.85 15.84 -7.37
C LEU A 106 0.55 15.42 -6.92
N THR A 107 0.72 14.13 -6.62
CA THR A 107 2.01 13.53 -6.34
C THR A 107 2.30 12.47 -7.40
N ALA A 108 3.46 12.56 -8.04
CA ALA A 108 3.87 11.56 -9.04
C ALA A 108 4.15 10.21 -8.37
N ALA A 109 3.67 9.13 -8.99
CA ALA A 109 4.04 7.77 -8.61
C ALA A 109 5.49 7.49 -9.01
N SER A 110 6.19 6.71 -8.19
CA SER A 110 7.57 6.26 -8.47
C SER A 110 7.56 5.08 -9.43
N VAL A 111 8.38 5.14 -10.47
CA VAL A 111 8.58 4.02 -11.40
C VAL A 111 9.51 3.00 -10.74
N THR A 112 9.02 1.78 -10.52
CA THR A 112 9.77 0.68 -9.89
C THR A 112 10.23 -0.38 -10.90
N SER A 113 9.58 -0.46 -12.06
CA SER A 113 10.08 -1.23 -13.21
C SER A 113 9.64 -0.62 -14.53
N SER A 114 10.36 -0.91 -15.59
CA SER A 114 10.13 -0.40 -16.93
C SER A 114 10.29 -1.49 -17.98
N TYR A 115 9.88 -1.20 -19.21
CA TYR A 115 10.10 -2.04 -20.39
C TYR A 115 10.46 -1.16 -21.59
N ASN A 116 11.10 -1.76 -22.58
CA ASN A 116 11.42 -1.09 -23.84
C ASN A 116 10.41 -1.48 -24.91
N ASP A 117 9.97 -0.51 -25.69
CA ASP A 117 9.07 -0.74 -26.81
C ASP A 117 9.24 0.32 -27.91
N THR A 118 8.60 0.10 -29.07
CA THR A 118 8.66 1.01 -30.20
C THR A 118 7.89 2.29 -29.90
N ASN A 119 8.51 3.43 -30.12
CA ASN A 119 7.87 4.74 -30.02
C ASN A 119 7.22 5.18 -31.34
N LEU A 120 6.49 6.28 -31.32
CA LEU A 120 5.78 6.83 -32.50
C LEU A 120 6.69 7.16 -33.70
N ASN A 121 7.99 7.34 -33.48
CA ASN A 121 8.99 7.64 -34.52
C ASN A 121 9.69 6.38 -35.06
N GLY A 122 9.27 5.19 -34.64
CA GLY A 122 9.86 3.90 -35.02
C GLY A 122 11.16 3.55 -34.30
N GLY A 123 11.60 4.36 -33.32
CA GLY A 123 12.71 4.06 -32.44
C GLY A 123 12.29 3.31 -31.19
N THR A 124 13.25 2.92 -30.36
CA THR A 124 12.99 2.27 -29.07
C THR A 124 12.98 3.32 -27.95
N SER A 125 11.97 3.25 -27.07
CA SER A 125 11.88 4.06 -25.86
C SER A 125 11.57 3.20 -24.64
N THR A 126 11.91 3.70 -23.45
CA THR A 126 11.64 3.04 -22.18
C THR A 126 10.37 3.60 -21.55
N TYR A 127 9.45 2.72 -21.20
CA TYR A 127 8.17 3.07 -20.64
C TYR A 127 7.98 2.45 -19.25
N PRO A 128 7.27 3.13 -18.33
CA PRO A 128 6.93 2.58 -17.02
C PRO A 128 6.09 1.30 -17.14
N ARG A 129 6.46 0.27 -16.37
CA ARG A 129 5.68 -0.95 -16.21
C ARG A 129 5.00 -1.01 -14.86
N THR A 130 5.77 -0.86 -13.79
CA THR A 130 5.26 -0.87 -12.42
C THR A 130 5.49 0.48 -11.79
N LEU A 131 4.43 1.04 -11.22
CA LEU A 131 4.47 2.31 -10.51
C LEU A 131 3.97 2.10 -9.10
N SER A 132 4.63 2.72 -8.13
CA SER A 132 4.30 2.65 -6.72
C SER A 132 4.05 4.04 -6.15
N PHE A 133 3.12 4.13 -5.21
CA PHE A 133 2.82 5.35 -4.48
C PHE A 133 2.39 5.02 -3.04
N ASN A 134 2.64 5.95 -2.13
CA ASN A 134 2.23 5.85 -0.74
C ASN A 134 0.86 6.48 -0.55
N PHE A 135 0.06 5.88 0.30
CA PHE A 135 -1.26 6.35 0.66
C PHE A 135 -1.41 6.42 2.19
N GLY A 136 -2.08 7.47 2.67
CA GLY A 136 -2.25 7.72 4.11
C GLY A 136 -3.20 6.76 4.81
N GLU A 137 -3.83 5.83 4.08
CA GLU A 137 -4.75 4.84 4.59
C GLU A 137 -4.24 3.42 4.29
N ALA A 138 -4.52 2.48 5.19
CA ALA A 138 -4.11 1.10 5.02
C ALA A 138 -4.80 0.42 3.81
N LYS A 139 -6.06 0.73 3.55
CA LYS A 139 -6.87 0.13 2.49
C LYS A 139 -7.85 1.15 1.89
N PRO A 140 -7.40 2.03 0.98
CA PRO A 140 -8.31 2.97 0.34
C PRO A 140 -9.27 2.23 -0.60
N ASN A 141 -10.55 2.60 -0.58
CA ASN A 141 -11.55 2.06 -1.52
C ASN A 141 -11.46 2.72 -2.89
N LYS A 142 -11.04 3.98 -2.94
CA LYS A 142 -10.90 4.76 -4.17
C LYS A 142 -9.66 5.64 -4.07
N VAL A 143 -8.97 5.78 -5.19
CA VAL A 143 -7.80 6.66 -5.32
C VAL A 143 -8.02 7.51 -6.57
N GLY A 144 -7.97 8.82 -6.42
CA GLY A 144 -7.99 9.75 -7.55
C GLY A 144 -6.64 9.71 -8.27
N VAL A 145 -6.64 9.42 -9.57
CA VAL A 145 -5.42 9.34 -10.37
C VAL A 145 -5.49 10.21 -11.62
N ARG A 146 -4.33 10.69 -12.06
CA ARG A 146 -4.12 11.31 -13.37
C ARG A 146 -3.10 10.50 -14.14
N ILE A 147 -3.47 10.09 -15.35
CA ILE A 147 -2.66 9.28 -16.24
C ILE A 147 -2.28 10.13 -17.46
N ALA A 148 -1.00 10.06 -17.86
CA ALA A 148 -0.53 10.53 -19.15
C ALA A 148 -0.12 9.33 -20.02
N VAL A 149 -0.52 9.34 -21.27
CA VAL A 149 -0.23 8.34 -22.30
C VAL A 149 0.29 9.03 -23.55
#